data_c30c847a6606173ec7dac47724481bc8
#
_entry.id   c30c847a6606173ec7dac47724481bc8
#
_cell.length_a   1.000
_cell.length_b   1.000
_cell.length_c   1.000
_cell.angle_alpha   90.00
_cell.angle_beta   90.00
_cell.angle_gamma   90.00
#
_symmetry.space_group_name_H-M   'P 1'
#
loop_
_entity.id
_entity.type
_entity.pdbx_description
1 polymer ?
#
loop_
_entity_poly.entity_id
_entity_poly.type
_entity_poly.pdbx_seq_one_letter_code
_entity_poly.pdbx_strand_id
1 'polypeptide(L)'
;MKKLLVLISFLSLGFMLNAQQELTLSQQFFSRINKNPAGIGNVEDIDLFFLGHFQYAGMEDAPKSFVLNGHTFVDKINSGFGLSASIDNLGITRNFVNVKAAYSYGLRFNDDMLLSLGLGFGVLVSSIDLDKYI
;
A
#
# COMPACT_ATOMS: atom_id res chain seq x y z
N MET A 1 -34.17 2.88 -17.44
CA MET A 1 -33.75 1.48 -17.46
C MET A 1 -32.40 1.26 -18.13
N LYS A 2 -32.14 1.73 -19.39
CA LYS A 2 -30.82 1.54 -20.07
C LYS A 2 -29.62 2.09 -19.30
N LYS A 3 -29.74 3.29 -18.70
CA LYS A 3 -28.65 3.91 -17.90
C LYS A 3 -28.31 3.12 -16.64
N LEU A 4 -29.32 2.49 -16.01
CA LEU A 4 -29.13 1.64 -14.83
C LEU A 4 -28.43 0.32 -15.19
N LEU A 5 -28.77 -0.27 -16.34
CA LEU A 5 -28.10 -1.48 -16.85
C LEU A 5 -26.62 -1.21 -17.18
N VAL A 6 -26.30 -0.05 -17.77
CA VAL A 6 -24.93 0.35 -18.05
C VAL A 6 -24.14 0.54 -16.73
N LEU A 7 -24.74 1.15 -15.72
CA LEU A 7 -24.11 1.34 -14.42
C LEU A 7 -23.83 0.00 -13.73
N ILE A 8 -24.79 -0.93 -13.75
CA ILE A 8 -24.64 -2.28 -13.18
C ILE A 8 -23.57 -3.07 -13.93
N SER A 9 -23.53 -2.96 -15.28
CA SER A 9 -22.49 -3.61 -16.10
C SER A 9 -21.10 -3.06 -15.81
N PHE A 10 -20.96 -1.75 -15.53
CA PHE A 10 -19.69 -1.14 -15.15
C PHE A 10 -19.24 -1.57 -13.74
N LEU A 11 -20.19 -1.70 -12.79
CA LEU A 11 -19.90 -2.22 -11.45
C LEU A 11 -19.45 -3.70 -11.50
N SER A 12 -20.04 -4.52 -12.36
CA SER A 12 -19.70 -5.95 -12.46
C SER A 12 -18.32 -6.22 -13.05
N LEU A 13 -17.79 -5.33 -13.88
CA LEU A 13 -16.42 -5.41 -14.41
C LEU A 13 -15.35 -5.28 -13.31
N GLY A 14 -15.65 -4.58 -12.21
CA GLY A 14 -14.74 -4.44 -11.06
C GLY A 14 -14.47 -5.76 -10.31
N PHE A 15 -15.33 -6.77 -10.41
CA PHE A 15 -15.16 -8.07 -9.73
C PHE A 15 -14.21 -9.04 -10.45
N MET A 16 -13.77 -8.73 -11.66
CA MET A 16 -12.82 -9.56 -12.42
C MET A 16 -11.36 -9.25 -12.13
N LEU A 17 -11.08 -8.31 -11.21
CA LEU A 17 -9.72 -7.98 -10.83
C LEU A 17 -9.17 -9.10 -9.93
N ASN A 18 -8.22 -9.86 -10.44
CA ASN A 18 -7.47 -10.82 -9.63
C ASN A 18 -6.69 -10.05 -8.56
N ALA A 19 -7.01 -10.29 -7.30
CA ALA A 19 -6.28 -9.73 -6.19
C ALA A 19 -4.87 -10.32 -6.17
N GLN A 20 -3.88 -9.50 -6.45
CA GLN A 20 -2.48 -9.89 -6.27
C GLN A 20 -2.18 -9.95 -4.77
N GLN A 21 -1.45 -10.97 -4.35
CA GLN A 21 -1.04 -11.11 -2.97
C GLN A 21 -0.04 -10.00 -2.63
N GLU A 22 -0.43 -9.14 -1.72
CA GLU A 22 0.45 -8.12 -1.17
C GLU A 22 1.21 -8.71 0.03
N LEU A 23 2.45 -8.27 0.23
CA LEU A 23 3.27 -8.67 1.37
C LEU A 23 2.51 -8.43 2.68
N THR A 24 2.16 -9.54 3.37
CA THR A 24 1.45 -9.48 4.64
C THR A 24 2.46 -9.52 5.78
N LEU A 25 2.77 -8.35 6.33
CA LEU A 25 3.66 -8.22 7.48
C LEU A 25 2.87 -8.26 8.79
N SER A 26 3.41 -8.94 9.81
CA SER A 26 2.79 -9.00 11.15
C SER A 26 2.59 -7.62 11.77
N GLN A 27 3.39 -6.63 11.37
CA GLN A 27 3.36 -5.24 11.86
C GLN A 27 2.64 -4.27 10.90
N GLN A 28 1.74 -4.77 10.07
CA GLN A 28 0.97 -3.94 9.12
C GLN A 28 0.14 -2.83 9.78
N PHE A 29 -0.13 -2.92 11.09
CA PHE A 29 -0.82 -1.86 11.82
C PHE A 29 -0.09 -0.52 11.76
N PHE A 30 1.23 -0.54 11.68
CA PHE A 30 2.05 0.67 11.56
C PHE A 30 2.15 1.20 10.12
N SER A 31 1.73 0.40 9.14
CA SER A 31 1.75 0.78 7.72
C SER A 31 0.35 1.20 7.24
N ARG A 32 -0.11 2.37 7.67
CA ARG A 32 -1.45 2.90 7.36
C ARG A 32 -1.68 3.03 5.85
N ILE A 33 -0.69 3.54 5.12
CA ILE A 33 -0.75 3.77 3.67
C ILE A 33 -1.12 2.50 2.90
N ASN A 34 -0.54 1.37 3.30
CA ASN A 34 -0.73 0.12 2.58
C ASN A 34 -2.11 -0.50 2.82
N LYS A 35 -2.70 -0.26 3.98
CA LYS A 35 -4.03 -0.81 4.33
C LYS A 35 -5.17 0.11 3.94
N ASN A 36 -5.04 1.39 4.23
CA ASN A 36 -6.10 2.34 4.03
C ASN A 36 -5.54 3.74 3.78
N PRO A 37 -5.47 4.20 2.53
CA PRO A 37 -5.01 5.54 2.20
C PRO A 37 -5.79 6.65 2.93
N ALA A 38 -7.06 6.44 3.25
CA ALA A 38 -7.85 7.39 4.02
C ALA A 38 -7.34 7.60 5.45
N GLY A 39 -6.63 6.62 6.02
CA GLY A 39 -6.02 6.69 7.35
C GLY A 39 -4.85 7.67 7.47
N ILE A 40 -4.35 8.22 6.37
CA ILE A 40 -3.29 9.25 6.35
C ILE A 40 -3.77 10.55 7.00
N GLY A 41 -5.07 10.82 6.99
CA GLY A 41 -5.67 12.05 7.49
C GLY A 41 -5.67 12.25 9.02
N ASN A 42 -5.08 11.34 9.79
CA ASN A 42 -5.14 11.37 11.25
C ASN A 42 -3.80 11.73 11.93
N VAL A 43 -2.83 12.22 11.17
CA VAL A 43 -1.51 12.56 11.69
C VAL A 43 -1.20 14.00 11.33
N GLU A 44 -1.05 14.86 12.34
CA GLU A 44 -0.73 16.28 12.18
C GLU A 44 0.74 16.51 11.80
N ASP A 45 1.60 15.51 12.04
CA ASP A 45 3.03 15.55 11.77
C ASP A 45 3.43 14.60 10.62
N ILE A 46 4.72 14.59 10.33
CA ILE A 46 5.31 13.62 9.40
C ILE A 46 5.49 12.30 10.14
N ASP A 47 4.83 11.26 9.67
CA ASP A 47 5.00 9.89 10.15
C ASP A 47 5.93 9.13 9.20
N LEU A 48 7.02 8.57 9.73
CA LEU A 48 7.97 7.74 9.01
C LEU A 48 8.03 6.37 9.64
N PHE A 49 7.84 5.35 8.84
CA PHE A 49 7.90 3.96 9.26
C PHE A 49 8.90 3.18 8.40
N PHE A 50 9.83 2.52 9.07
CA PHE A 50 10.78 1.60 8.44
C PHE A 50 10.68 0.23 9.09
N LEU A 51 10.64 -0.82 8.27
CA LEU A 51 10.64 -2.20 8.72
C LEU A 51 11.60 -3.02 7.86
N GLY A 52 12.49 -3.77 8.53
CA GLY A 52 13.29 -4.84 7.94
C GLY A 52 12.82 -6.20 8.50
N HIS A 53 12.52 -7.14 7.62
CA HIS A 53 12.13 -8.49 7.99
C HIS A 53 13.10 -9.49 7.38
N PHE A 54 13.68 -10.34 8.22
CA PHE A 54 14.63 -11.39 7.84
C PHE A 54 14.06 -12.73 8.27
N GLN A 55 13.75 -13.59 7.31
CA GLN A 55 13.31 -14.96 7.59
C GLN A 55 14.50 -15.91 7.52
N TYR A 56 14.54 -16.88 8.40
CA TYR A 56 15.58 -17.93 8.42
C TYR A 56 17.01 -17.37 8.42
N ALA A 57 17.31 -16.43 9.32
CA ALA A 57 18.62 -15.83 9.46
C ALA A 57 19.70 -16.89 9.67
N GLY A 58 20.72 -16.91 8.81
CA GLY A 58 21.81 -17.88 8.81
C GLY A 58 21.75 -18.90 7.67
N MET A 59 20.66 -18.95 6.90
CA MET A 59 20.59 -19.73 5.66
C MET A 59 21.01 -18.87 4.46
N GLU A 60 21.72 -19.46 3.50
CA GLU A 60 22.01 -18.81 2.23
C GLU A 60 20.68 -18.56 1.47
N ASP A 61 20.59 -17.42 0.81
CA ASP A 61 19.41 -16.99 0.04
C ASP A 61 18.11 -16.90 0.86
N ALA A 62 18.19 -16.68 2.16
CA ALA A 62 17.03 -16.49 3.01
C ALA A 62 16.18 -15.28 2.59
N PRO A 63 14.83 -15.37 2.65
CA PRO A 63 13.95 -14.26 2.31
C PRO A 63 14.21 -13.03 3.16
N LYS A 64 14.22 -11.86 2.49
CA LYS A 64 14.44 -10.56 3.13
C LYS A 64 13.44 -9.56 2.57
N SER A 65 12.82 -8.80 3.46
CA SER A 65 11.85 -7.77 3.07
C SER A 65 12.16 -6.46 3.77
N PHE A 66 12.04 -5.38 3.05
CA PHE A 66 12.20 -4.03 3.57
C PHE A 66 11.00 -3.19 3.16
N VAL A 67 10.49 -2.41 4.10
CA VAL A 67 9.38 -1.48 3.86
C VAL A 67 9.75 -0.12 4.44
N LEU A 68 9.57 0.91 3.63
CA LEU A 68 9.71 2.31 4.02
C LEU A 68 8.41 3.03 3.66
N ASN A 69 7.77 3.63 4.65
CA ASN A 69 6.59 4.46 4.46
C ASN A 69 6.82 5.84 5.04
N GLY A 70 6.27 6.84 4.38
CA GLY A 70 6.23 8.18 4.91
C GLY A 70 4.90 8.84 4.55
N HIS A 71 4.26 9.51 5.50
CA HIS A 71 3.05 10.26 5.24
C HIS A 71 2.93 11.48 6.15
N THR A 72 2.17 12.45 5.66
CA THR A 72 1.88 13.69 6.39
C THR A 72 0.47 14.17 6.05
N PHE A 73 -0.11 14.93 6.92
CA PHE A 73 -1.38 15.61 6.71
C PHE A 73 -1.18 17.14 6.76
N VAL A 74 -1.79 17.85 5.84
CA VAL A 74 -1.73 19.29 5.74
C VAL A 74 -3.10 19.86 6.06
N ASP A 75 -3.28 20.37 7.30
CA ASP A 75 -4.56 20.89 7.80
C ASP A 75 -5.14 22.02 6.97
N LYS A 76 -4.29 22.91 6.44
CA LYS A 76 -4.73 24.05 5.64
C LYS A 76 -5.57 23.68 4.42
N ILE A 77 -5.34 22.48 3.87
CA ILE A 77 -6.03 21.97 2.68
C ILE A 77 -6.82 20.70 2.98
N ASN A 78 -6.89 20.28 4.25
CA ASN A 78 -7.53 19.04 4.70
C ASN A 78 -7.09 17.81 3.89
N SER A 79 -5.81 17.73 3.56
CA SER A 79 -5.29 16.69 2.67
C SER A 79 -4.07 16.02 3.22
N GLY A 80 -4.05 14.69 3.07
CA GLY A 80 -2.92 13.85 3.42
C GLY A 80 -2.19 13.34 2.17
N PHE A 81 -0.88 13.26 2.27
CA PHE A 81 0.01 12.73 1.24
C PHE A 81 0.88 11.64 1.83
N GLY A 82 1.06 10.55 1.09
CA GLY A 82 1.88 9.46 1.55
C GLY A 82 2.61 8.75 0.42
N LEU A 83 3.80 8.24 0.75
CA LEU A 83 4.63 7.41 -0.12
C LEU A 83 4.99 6.12 0.63
N SER A 84 4.97 5.01 -0.09
CA SER A 84 5.42 3.71 0.40
C SER A 84 6.33 3.09 -0.64
N ALA A 85 7.45 2.53 -0.18
CA ALA A 85 8.33 1.70 -0.98
C ALA A 85 8.58 0.39 -0.25
N SER A 86 8.50 -0.73 -0.94
CA SER A 86 8.86 -2.03 -0.39
C SER A 86 9.67 -2.85 -1.38
N ILE A 87 10.61 -3.58 -0.83
CA ILE A 87 11.42 -4.57 -1.55
C ILE A 87 11.22 -5.89 -0.82
N ASP A 88 10.82 -6.91 -1.56
CA ASP A 88 10.61 -8.25 -1.04
C ASP A 88 11.41 -9.24 -1.89
N ASN A 89 12.39 -9.86 -1.25
CA ASN A 89 13.20 -10.91 -1.84
C ASN A 89 12.73 -12.24 -1.25
N LEU A 90 12.06 -13.06 -2.06
CA LEU A 90 11.53 -14.36 -1.67
C LEU A 90 12.53 -15.50 -1.92
N GLY A 91 13.81 -15.30 -1.56
CA GLY A 91 14.86 -16.29 -1.72
C GLY A 91 15.49 -16.27 -3.11
N ILE A 92 15.82 -17.46 -3.64
CA ILE A 92 16.74 -17.62 -4.79
C ILE A 92 16.28 -16.92 -6.07
N THR A 93 14.97 -16.76 -6.30
CA THR A 93 14.49 -16.51 -7.66
C THR A 93 13.49 -15.39 -7.84
N ARG A 94 12.88 -14.87 -6.79
CA ARG A 94 11.83 -13.86 -6.92
C ARG A 94 12.12 -12.59 -6.13
N ASN A 95 12.15 -11.49 -6.84
CA ASN A 95 12.24 -10.16 -6.26
C ASN A 95 11.02 -9.34 -6.64
N PHE A 96 10.43 -8.68 -5.66
CA PHE A 96 9.33 -7.75 -5.84
C PHE A 96 9.77 -6.38 -5.34
N VAL A 97 9.52 -5.37 -6.18
CA VAL A 97 9.67 -3.98 -5.80
C VAL A 97 8.32 -3.31 -5.98
N ASN A 98 7.80 -2.74 -4.92
CA ASN A 98 6.52 -2.05 -4.93
C ASN A 98 6.72 -0.60 -4.48
N VAL A 99 6.20 0.34 -5.25
CA VAL A 99 6.17 1.76 -4.92
C VAL A 99 4.75 2.25 -5.02
N LYS A 100 4.24 2.90 -3.96
CA LYS A 100 2.89 3.44 -3.88
C LYS A 100 2.92 4.90 -3.48
N ALA A 101 2.05 5.68 -4.10
CA ALA A 101 1.67 7.01 -3.65
C ALA A 101 0.23 6.98 -3.16
N ALA A 102 -0.07 7.69 -2.11
CA ALA A 102 -1.39 7.77 -1.53
C ALA A 102 -1.78 9.23 -1.26
N TYR A 103 -3.05 9.51 -1.46
CA TYR A 103 -3.67 10.79 -1.20
C TYR A 103 -4.92 10.56 -0.37
N SER A 104 -5.16 11.44 0.61
CA SER A 104 -6.40 11.45 1.38
C SER A 104 -6.97 12.84 1.47
N TYR A 105 -8.29 12.93 1.56
CA TYR A 105 -9.00 14.17 1.80
C TYR A 105 -9.96 14.00 2.99
N GLY A 106 -9.82 14.87 3.98
CA GLY A 106 -10.61 14.87 5.21
C GLY A 106 -11.78 15.86 5.12
N LEU A 107 -13.00 15.34 5.28
CA LEU A 107 -14.21 16.14 5.44
C LEU A 107 -14.55 16.19 6.93
N ARG A 108 -14.34 17.34 7.55
CA ARG A 108 -14.69 17.56 8.96
C ARG A 108 -16.11 18.11 9.03
N PHE A 109 -17.03 17.33 9.61
CA PHE A 109 -18.42 17.74 9.79
C PHE A 109 -18.63 18.47 11.11
N ASN A 110 -17.98 17.98 12.17
CA ASN A 110 -17.97 18.57 13.52
C ASN A 110 -16.61 18.27 14.15
N ASP A 111 -16.38 18.80 15.37
CA ASP A 111 -15.14 18.56 16.13
C ASP A 111 -14.89 17.07 16.40
N ASP A 112 -15.96 16.25 16.48
CA ASP A 112 -15.90 14.83 16.79
C ASP A 112 -16.05 13.92 15.53
N MET A 113 -16.42 14.48 14.36
CA MET A 113 -16.72 13.70 13.17
C MET A 113 -15.85 14.09 11.98
N LEU A 114 -14.96 13.19 11.59
CA LEU A 114 -14.11 13.29 10.41
C LEU A 114 -14.43 12.12 9.46
N LEU A 115 -14.81 12.45 8.23
CA LEU A 115 -14.88 11.49 7.13
C LEU A 115 -13.65 11.66 6.25
N SER A 116 -12.83 10.65 6.14
CA SER A 116 -11.65 10.66 5.28
C SER A 116 -11.85 9.77 4.07
N LEU A 117 -11.59 10.31 2.89
CA LEU A 117 -11.58 9.60 1.63
C LEU A 117 -10.14 9.47 1.16
N GLY A 118 -9.73 8.28 0.72
CA GLY A 118 -8.35 8.03 0.29
C GLY A 118 -8.27 7.30 -1.04
N LEU A 119 -7.25 7.66 -1.82
CA LEU A 119 -6.88 7.01 -3.06
C LEU A 119 -5.40 6.63 -3.00
N GLY A 120 -5.08 5.44 -3.52
CA GLY A 120 -3.70 4.97 -3.62
C GLY A 120 -3.42 4.46 -5.04
N PHE A 121 -2.25 4.82 -5.55
CA PHE A 121 -1.73 4.34 -6.82
C PHE A 121 -0.36 3.72 -6.59
N GLY A 122 -0.12 2.56 -7.18
CA GLY A 122 1.15 1.88 -7.01
C GLY A 122 1.59 1.13 -8.27
N VAL A 123 2.89 0.89 -8.33
CA VAL A 123 3.52 0.06 -9.36
C VAL A 123 4.26 -1.07 -8.66
N LEU A 124 3.96 -2.28 -9.09
CA LEU A 124 4.63 -3.51 -8.65
C LEU A 124 5.49 -4.04 -9.81
N VAL A 125 6.77 -4.15 -9.56
CA VAL A 125 7.71 -4.80 -10.48
C VAL A 125 8.11 -6.14 -9.88
N SER A 126 7.89 -7.21 -10.63
CA SER A 126 8.31 -8.56 -10.28
C SER A 126 9.41 -9.01 -11.23
N SER A 127 10.55 -9.41 -10.69
CA SER A 127 11.63 -10.03 -11.46
C SER A 127 11.87 -11.47 -11.00
N ILE A 128 12.12 -12.34 -11.98
CA ILE A 128 12.45 -13.74 -11.75
C ILE A 128 13.86 -13.95 -12.30
N ASP A 129 14.77 -14.38 -11.46
CA ASP A 129 16.14 -14.73 -11.84
C ASP A 129 16.20 -16.24 -12.14
N LEU A 130 16.31 -16.58 -13.42
CA LEU A 130 16.33 -17.97 -13.87
C LEU A 130 17.75 -18.55 -13.93
N ASP A 131 18.78 -17.71 -13.89
CA ASP A 131 20.18 -18.14 -14.02
C ASP A 131 20.69 -18.96 -12.82
N LYS A 132 19.95 -18.89 -11.70
CA LYS A 132 20.27 -19.67 -10.49
C LYS A 132 19.66 -21.09 -10.45
N TYR A 133 18.97 -21.51 -11.52
CA TYR A 133 18.37 -22.85 -11.62
C TYR A 133 19.22 -23.86 -12.41
N ILE A 134 20.37 -23.45 -12.96
CA ILE A 134 21.25 -24.32 -13.78
C ILE A 134 22.50 -24.69 -12.99
#